data_f55b58f52500d49d5b937a8a911d0e1a
#
_entry.id   f55b58f52500d49d5b937a8a911d0e1a
#
_cell.length_a   1.000
_cell.length_b   1.000
_cell.length_c   1.000
_cell.angle_alpha   90.00
_cell.angle_beta   90.00
_cell.angle_gamma   90.00
#
_symmetry.space_group_name_H-M   'P 1'
#
loop_
_entity.id
_entity.type
_entity.pdbx_description
1 polymer ?
#
loop_
_entity_poly.entity_id
_entity_poly.type
_entity_poly.pdbx_seq_one_letter_code
_entity_poly.pdbx_strand_id
1 'polypeptide(L)'
;YLGARAVVELLKSPNYNALPKNTPDIYFAGNGISSDAVTEILAMIGDRDFSVNVISKSGTTTEPAIAFRIFKAALEKKYGVDGAKSRIYATTDKARGALKTLASREGYESFVVPDNVGGRYSVLTAVGLLPIACCGIDIEALMHGAQAEREDTLKRGVESAAVQYAMSRQALYADGKNIEILAAYEPAFRFMAEWWKQLYGESEGKDGKGIFPASVDLTPDLHSMGQYIQDGIRMLQETVVFFDNSRTSVTVPSDEENLDGLNYLAGREMSYINEKAMQATKAAHISGGVP
;
A
#
# COMPACT_ATOMS: atom_id res chain seq x y z
N TYR A 1 -2.73 -3.37 7.62
CA TYR A 1 -2.86 -1.93 7.26
C TYR A 1 -2.36 -1.64 5.85
N LEU A 2 -1.40 -2.43 5.34
CA LEU A 2 -0.73 -2.15 4.06
C LEU A 2 -1.71 -2.00 2.90
N GLY A 3 -2.64 -2.95 2.70
CA GLY A 3 -3.60 -2.87 1.60
C GLY A 3 -4.54 -1.65 1.68
N ALA A 4 -5.03 -1.31 2.87
CA ALA A 4 -5.86 -0.12 3.04
C ALA A 4 -5.08 1.16 2.74
N ARG A 5 -3.86 1.29 3.27
CA ARG A 5 -2.99 2.42 3.00
C ARG A 5 -2.61 2.52 1.52
N ALA A 6 -2.31 1.39 0.90
CA ALA A 6 -2.03 1.30 -0.53
C ALA A 6 -3.15 1.90 -1.39
N VAL A 7 -4.40 1.51 -1.11
CA VAL A 7 -5.56 2.02 -1.85
C VAL A 7 -5.78 3.51 -1.59
N VAL A 8 -5.65 3.96 -0.33
CA VAL A 8 -5.82 5.39 0.00
C VAL A 8 -4.75 6.24 -0.67
N GLU A 9 -3.48 5.88 -0.57
CA GLU A 9 -2.39 6.65 -1.19
C GLU A 9 -2.48 6.62 -2.71
N LEU A 10 -2.77 5.44 -3.31
CA LEU A 10 -2.91 5.31 -4.75
C LEU A 10 -4.10 6.09 -5.30
N LEU A 11 -5.28 6.02 -4.68
CA LEU A 11 -6.50 6.61 -5.24
C LEU A 11 -6.75 8.05 -4.77
N LYS A 12 -6.17 8.48 -3.66
CA LYS A 12 -6.25 9.86 -3.16
C LYS A 12 -4.89 10.56 -3.26
N SER A 13 -3.99 10.31 -2.32
CA SER A 13 -2.64 10.90 -2.33
C SER A 13 -1.77 10.30 -1.22
N PRO A 14 -0.44 10.20 -1.39
CA PRO A 14 0.50 10.00 -0.27
C PRO A 14 0.41 11.10 0.80
N ASN A 15 -0.02 12.28 0.42
CA ASN A 15 -0.20 13.45 1.30
C ASN A 15 -1.67 13.65 1.73
N TYR A 16 -2.48 12.59 1.72
CA TYR A 16 -3.93 12.65 1.94
C TYR A 16 -4.32 13.51 3.15
N ASN A 17 -3.67 13.34 4.30
CA ASN A 17 -4.01 14.07 5.51
C ASN A 17 -3.67 15.57 5.43
N ALA A 18 -2.70 15.96 4.62
CA ALA A 18 -2.26 17.35 4.49
C ALA A 18 -3.05 18.14 3.42
N LEU A 19 -3.74 17.46 2.52
CA LEU A 19 -4.48 18.11 1.43
C LEU A 19 -5.89 18.53 1.89
N PRO A 20 -6.43 19.63 1.32
CA PRO A 20 -7.82 20.04 1.56
C PRO A 20 -8.80 18.93 1.17
N LYS A 21 -9.74 18.62 2.06
CA LYS A 21 -10.75 17.57 1.85
C LYS A 21 -11.94 17.75 2.80
N ASN A 22 -13.02 17.05 2.54
CA ASN A 22 -14.23 17.00 3.37
C ASN A 22 -14.42 15.65 4.08
N THR A 23 -13.39 14.83 4.10
CA THR A 23 -13.35 13.51 4.73
C THR A 23 -12.37 13.52 5.91
N PRO A 24 -12.49 12.60 6.88
CA PRO A 24 -11.60 12.55 8.04
C PRO A 24 -10.14 12.31 7.64
N ASP A 25 -9.20 12.78 8.47
CA ASP A 25 -7.82 12.30 8.44
C ASP A 25 -7.77 10.84 8.88
N ILE A 26 -6.90 10.07 8.24
CA ILE A 26 -6.71 8.65 8.56
C ILE A 26 -5.26 8.44 9.02
N TYR A 27 -5.10 7.91 10.21
CA TYR A 27 -3.81 7.53 10.78
C TYR A 27 -3.75 6.02 10.99
N PHE A 28 -2.61 5.42 10.67
CA PHE A 28 -2.36 3.99 10.86
C PHE A 28 -1.42 3.80 12.05
N ALA A 29 -1.90 3.16 13.10
CA ALA A 29 -1.16 2.88 14.33
C ALA A 29 -1.16 1.38 14.64
N GLY A 30 -0.19 0.91 15.44
CA GLY A 30 -0.08 -0.50 15.79
C GLY A 30 0.49 -1.39 14.69
N ASN A 31 1.21 -0.80 13.76
CA ASN A 31 2.06 -1.49 12.77
C ASN A 31 3.52 -1.61 13.23
N GLY A 32 3.81 -1.18 14.44
CA GLY A 32 5.10 -1.24 15.11
C GLY A 32 4.93 -0.88 16.59
N ILE A 33 6.01 -0.94 17.36
CA ILE A 33 6.05 -0.67 18.80
C ILE A 33 6.91 0.57 19.16
N SER A 34 7.09 1.48 18.21
CA SER A 34 7.80 2.73 18.44
C SER A 34 6.97 3.69 19.29
N SER A 35 7.53 4.14 20.40
CA SER A 35 6.93 5.17 21.27
C SER A 35 6.75 6.48 20.54
N ASP A 36 7.75 6.88 19.74
CA ASP A 36 7.73 8.14 18.99
C ASP A 36 6.57 8.14 17.97
N ALA A 37 6.42 7.08 17.19
CA ALA A 37 5.35 6.97 16.20
C ALA A 37 3.96 7.09 16.83
N VAL A 38 3.74 6.48 17.99
CA VAL A 38 2.45 6.59 18.71
C VAL A 38 2.25 8.00 19.25
N THR A 39 3.29 8.60 19.84
CA THR A 39 3.24 9.96 20.41
C THR A 39 3.00 11.00 19.32
N GLU A 40 3.63 10.87 18.16
CA GLU A 40 3.42 11.74 16.99
C GLU A 40 1.97 11.68 16.49
N ILE A 41 1.38 10.48 16.39
CA ILE A 41 -0.03 10.35 16.00
C ILE A 41 -0.95 11.04 17.02
N LEU A 42 -0.71 10.85 18.33
CA LEU A 42 -1.48 11.54 19.37
C LEU A 42 -1.32 13.06 19.29
N ALA A 43 -0.12 13.56 19.04
CA ALA A 43 0.15 14.98 18.85
C ALA A 43 -0.53 15.54 17.59
N MET A 44 -0.51 14.79 16.48
CA MET A 44 -1.22 15.16 15.26
C MET A 44 -2.74 15.19 15.45
N ILE A 45 -3.30 14.29 16.25
CA ILE A 45 -4.73 14.32 16.61
C ILE A 45 -5.03 15.58 17.44
N GLY A 46 -4.19 15.87 18.44
CA GLY A 46 -4.37 17.03 19.33
C GLY A 46 -5.76 17.08 19.94
N ASP A 47 -6.39 18.26 19.88
CA ASP A 47 -7.73 18.48 20.42
C ASP A 47 -8.87 18.12 19.45
N ARG A 48 -8.56 17.62 18.27
CA ARG A 48 -9.57 17.22 17.28
C ARG A 48 -10.36 15.99 17.76
N ASP A 49 -11.58 15.86 17.29
CA ASP A 49 -12.37 14.65 17.49
C ASP A 49 -11.76 13.48 16.73
N PHE A 50 -11.78 12.30 17.35
CA PHE A 50 -11.29 11.09 16.72
C PHE A 50 -12.07 9.83 17.12
N SER A 51 -11.99 8.82 16.29
CA SER A 51 -12.50 7.48 16.53
C SER A 51 -11.40 6.45 16.25
N VAL A 52 -11.54 5.26 16.76
CA VAL A 52 -10.58 4.17 16.59
C VAL A 52 -11.27 2.98 15.93
N ASN A 53 -10.74 2.53 14.79
CA ASN A 53 -11.08 1.21 14.24
C ASN A 53 -9.95 0.23 14.60
N VAL A 54 -10.20 -0.61 15.59
CA VAL A 54 -9.26 -1.65 15.99
C VAL A 54 -9.49 -2.90 15.16
N ILE A 55 -8.43 -3.35 14.46
CA ILE A 55 -8.49 -4.45 13.52
C ILE A 55 -7.58 -5.57 14.00
N SER A 56 -8.15 -6.66 14.44
CA SER A 56 -7.42 -7.88 14.81
C SER A 56 -8.37 -9.06 14.87
N LYS A 57 -8.06 -10.14 14.14
CA LYS A 57 -8.90 -11.35 14.14
C LYS A 57 -8.90 -12.04 15.50
N SER A 58 -7.72 -12.26 16.10
CA SER A 58 -7.58 -12.86 17.43
C SER A 58 -7.76 -11.85 18.57
N GLY A 59 -7.38 -10.60 18.35
CA GLY A 59 -7.26 -9.58 19.41
C GLY A 59 -6.02 -9.73 20.29
N THR A 60 -5.10 -10.63 19.94
CA THR A 60 -3.89 -10.93 20.74
C THR A 60 -2.58 -10.60 20.02
N THR A 61 -2.65 -10.14 18.79
CA THR A 61 -1.45 -9.63 18.08
C THR A 61 -0.90 -8.44 18.87
N THR A 62 0.38 -8.50 19.22
CA THR A 62 0.99 -7.62 20.22
C THR A 62 0.91 -6.14 19.86
N GLU A 63 1.32 -5.78 18.64
CA GLU A 63 1.44 -4.40 18.20
C GLU A 63 0.08 -3.68 18.19
N PRO A 64 -0.96 -4.18 17.51
CA PRO A 64 -2.27 -3.54 17.52
C PRO A 64 -2.95 -3.61 18.89
N ALA A 65 -2.67 -4.62 19.73
CA ALA A 65 -3.24 -4.71 21.06
C ALA A 65 -2.66 -3.64 22.01
N ILE A 66 -1.36 -3.38 21.93
CA ILE A 66 -0.70 -2.28 22.68
C ILE A 66 -1.23 -0.93 22.21
N ALA A 67 -1.22 -0.69 20.89
CA ALA A 67 -1.73 0.55 20.33
C ALA A 67 -3.18 0.80 20.73
N PHE A 68 -4.04 -0.23 20.66
CA PHE A 68 -5.43 -0.11 21.06
C PHE A 68 -5.60 0.29 22.52
N ARG A 69 -4.81 -0.27 23.45
CA ARG A 69 -4.85 0.16 24.87
C ARG A 69 -4.54 1.64 25.04
N ILE A 70 -3.54 2.14 24.32
CA ILE A 70 -3.11 3.55 24.38
C ILE A 70 -4.20 4.48 23.83
N PHE A 71 -4.70 4.19 22.62
CA PHE A 71 -5.72 5.02 21.97
C PHE A 71 -7.08 4.91 22.69
N LYS A 72 -7.44 3.76 23.23
CA LYS A 72 -8.62 3.60 24.09
C LYS A 72 -8.53 4.48 25.32
N ALA A 73 -7.40 4.47 26.03
CA ALA A 73 -7.18 5.34 27.19
C ALA A 73 -7.26 6.84 26.80
N ALA A 74 -6.75 7.23 25.63
CA ALA A 74 -6.88 8.59 25.13
C ALA A 74 -8.34 8.97 24.81
N LEU A 75 -9.13 8.06 24.24
CA LEU A 75 -10.58 8.25 24.03
C LEU A 75 -11.32 8.41 25.37
N GLU A 76 -11.05 7.51 26.33
CA GLU A 76 -11.69 7.56 27.66
C GLU A 76 -11.35 8.85 28.42
N LYS A 77 -10.11 9.32 28.31
CA LYS A 77 -9.69 10.59 28.89
C LYS A 77 -10.42 11.78 28.27
N LYS A 78 -10.67 11.74 26.98
CA LYS A 78 -11.29 12.87 26.24
C LYS A 78 -12.82 12.87 26.34
N TYR A 79 -13.46 11.70 26.23
CA TYR A 79 -14.92 11.58 26.08
C TYR A 79 -15.61 10.91 27.27
N GLY A 80 -14.86 10.47 28.29
CA GLY A 80 -15.36 9.57 29.31
C GLY A 80 -15.53 8.14 28.81
N VAL A 81 -15.78 7.19 29.72
CA VAL A 81 -15.87 5.75 29.37
C VAL A 81 -17.01 5.48 28.39
N ASP A 82 -18.19 6.04 28.63
CA ASP A 82 -19.35 5.80 27.77
C ASP A 82 -19.25 6.53 26.44
N GLY A 83 -18.72 7.74 26.41
CA GLY A 83 -18.48 8.48 25.17
C GLY A 83 -17.42 7.81 24.28
N ALA A 84 -16.42 7.16 24.87
CA ALA A 84 -15.40 6.41 24.14
C ALA A 84 -15.98 5.18 23.43
N LYS A 85 -16.97 4.51 24.01
CA LYS A 85 -17.58 3.30 23.43
C LYS A 85 -18.19 3.55 22.05
N SER A 86 -18.85 4.68 21.85
CA SER A 86 -19.47 5.05 20.58
C SER A 86 -18.46 5.48 19.49
N ARG A 87 -17.18 5.56 19.85
CA ARG A 87 -16.08 5.98 18.97
C ARG A 87 -15.07 4.84 18.68
N ILE A 88 -15.38 3.64 19.16
CA ILE A 88 -14.58 2.44 18.93
C ILE A 88 -15.35 1.49 18.02
N TYR A 89 -14.71 1.13 16.92
CA TYR A 89 -15.18 0.14 15.96
C TYR A 89 -14.25 -1.06 16.01
N ALA A 90 -14.78 -2.29 16.05
CA ALA A 90 -13.99 -3.50 16.15
C ALA A 90 -14.13 -4.36 14.89
N THR A 91 -13.09 -4.40 14.06
CA THR A 91 -13.03 -5.31 12.92
C THR A 91 -12.31 -6.60 13.35
N THR A 92 -13.07 -7.67 13.58
CA THR A 92 -12.57 -8.86 14.28
C THR A 92 -13.27 -10.14 13.83
N ASP A 93 -12.97 -11.27 14.49
CA ASP A 93 -13.63 -12.56 14.28
C ASP A 93 -15.14 -12.48 14.58
N LYS A 94 -15.93 -13.31 13.91
CA LYS A 94 -17.39 -13.36 14.08
C LYS A 94 -17.81 -13.80 15.49
N ALA A 95 -17.09 -14.77 16.07
CA ALA A 95 -17.58 -15.50 17.23
C ALA A 95 -16.57 -15.59 18.39
N ARG A 96 -15.27 -15.48 18.14
CA ARG A 96 -14.21 -15.81 19.12
C ARG A 96 -13.05 -14.80 19.09
N GLY A 97 -12.18 -14.90 20.09
CA GLY A 97 -11.01 -14.05 20.25
C GLY A 97 -11.20 -12.93 21.28
N ALA A 98 -10.08 -12.42 21.80
CA ALA A 98 -10.07 -11.43 22.85
C ALA A 98 -10.77 -10.12 22.45
N LEU A 99 -10.55 -9.66 21.21
CA LEU A 99 -11.20 -8.45 20.71
C LEU A 99 -12.71 -8.65 20.53
N LYS A 100 -13.14 -9.81 20.04
CA LYS A 100 -14.57 -10.12 19.93
C LYS A 100 -15.26 -10.15 21.30
N THR A 101 -14.62 -10.77 22.28
CA THR A 101 -15.13 -10.82 23.65
C THR A 101 -15.27 -9.40 24.23
N LEU A 102 -14.23 -8.57 24.06
CA LEU A 102 -14.23 -7.20 24.52
C LEU A 102 -15.32 -6.38 23.82
N ALA A 103 -15.40 -6.44 22.49
CA ALA A 103 -16.37 -5.70 21.71
C ALA A 103 -17.82 -6.05 22.08
N SER A 104 -18.10 -7.34 22.31
CA SER A 104 -19.43 -7.79 22.75
C SER A 104 -19.77 -7.31 24.16
N ARG A 105 -18.81 -7.31 25.09
CA ARG A 105 -18.99 -6.85 26.46
C ARG A 105 -19.24 -5.34 26.54
N GLU A 106 -18.45 -4.55 25.81
CA GLU A 106 -18.52 -3.10 25.84
C GLU A 106 -19.56 -2.51 24.88
N GLY A 107 -20.11 -3.32 23.97
CA GLY A 107 -21.09 -2.87 22.98
C GLY A 107 -20.48 -2.12 21.79
N TYR A 108 -19.22 -2.41 21.42
CA TYR A 108 -18.61 -1.77 20.25
C TYR A 108 -19.27 -2.23 18.96
N GLU A 109 -19.49 -1.31 18.03
CA GLU A 109 -19.88 -1.67 16.67
C GLU A 109 -18.82 -2.57 16.05
N SER A 110 -19.25 -3.70 15.46
CA SER A 110 -18.32 -4.74 15.02
C SER A 110 -18.50 -5.11 13.56
N PHE A 111 -17.39 -5.28 12.88
CA PHE A 111 -17.29 -5.76 11.50
C PHE A 111 -16.56 -7.11 11.49
N VAL A 112 -17.01 -8.02 10.63
CA VAL A 112 -16.50 -9.40 10.61
C VAL A 112 -15.35 -9.55 9.63
N VAL A 113 -14.25 -10.16 10.10
CA VAL A 113 -13.19 -10.69 9.24
C VAL A 113 -13.59 -12.13 8.88
N PRO A 114 -13.79 -12.47 7.60
CA PRO A 114 -14.16 -13.83 7.19
C PRO A 114 -13.12 -14.87 7.62
N ASP A 115 -13.59 -16.06 8.01
CA ASP A 115 -12.72 -17.12 8.52
C ASP A 115 -11.71 -17.64 7.52
N ASN A 116 -12.11 -17.68 6.24
CA ASN A 116 -11.33 -18.18 5.13
C ASN A 116 -10.44 -17.11 4.45
N VAL A 117 -10.36 -15.89 5.01
CA VAL A 117 -9.52 -14.80 4.49
C VAL A 117 -8.37 -14.53 5.45
N GLY A 118 -7.14 -14.73 4.97
CA GLY A 118 -5.92 -14.36 5.68
C GLY A 118 -5.66 -12.85 5.67
N GLY A 119 -4.82 -12.37 6.61
CA GLY A 119 -4.54 -10.93 6.79
C GLY A 119 -4.08 -10.23 5.51
N ARG A 120 -3.12 -10.80 4.80
CA ARG A 120 -2.56 -10.22 3.56
C ARG A 120 -3.53 -10.19 2.36
N TYR A 121 -4.63 -10.95 2.43
CA TYR A 121 -5.70 -10.99 1.42
C TYR A 121 -6.93 -10.16 1.82
N SER A 122 -6.91 -9.50 2.98
CA SER A 122 -8.12 -8.98 3.62
C SER A 122 -8.55 -7.57 3.18
N VAL A 123 -7.83 -6.91 2.28
CA VAL A 123 -8.14 -5.53 1.84
C VAL A 123 -9.57 -5.38 1.29
N LEU A 124 -10.08 -6.38 0.57
CA LEU A 124 -11.44 -6.41 0.02
C LEU A 124 -12.49 -6.97 1.01
N THR A 125 -12.19 -6.94 2.30
CA THR A 125 -13.13 -7.20 3.40
C THR A 125 -13.29 -5.94 4.25
N ALA A 126 -14.07 -5.99 5.32
CA ALA A 126 -14.20 -4.87 6.26
C ALA A 126 -12.85 -4.34 6.78
N VAL A 127 -11.80 -5.18 6.79
CA VAL A 127 -10.43 -4.78 7.19
C VAL A 127 -9.90 -3.61 6.35
N GLY A 128 -10.08 -3.65 5.05
CA GLY A 128 -9.66 -2.57 4.15
C GLY A 128 -10.80 -1.63 3.77
N LEU A 129 -11.99 -2.17 3.49
CA LEU A 129 -13.11 -1.39 2.96
C LEU A 129 -13.59 -0.30 3.92
N LEU A 130 -13.59 -0.53 5.24
CA LEU A 130 -14.02 0.49 6.20
C LEU A 130 -13.12 1.73 6.19
N PRO A 131 -11.79 1.63 6.40
CA PRO A 131 -10.91 2.80 6.33
C PRO A 131 -10.88 3.43 4.91
N ILE A 132 -11.00 2.65 3.84
CA ILE A 132 -11.06 3.14 2.47
C ILE A 132 -12.32 3.99 2.25
N ALA A 133 -13.48 3.51 2.70
CA ALA A 133 -14.74 4.25 2.63
C ALA A 133 -14.69 5.56 3.43
N CYS A 134 -14.04 5.57 4.61
CA CYS A 134 -13.84 6.79 5.40
C CYS A 134 -13.07 7.87 4.64
N CYS A 135 -12.22 7.49 3.68
CA CYS A 135 -11.52 8.43 2.78
C CYS A 135 -12.39 8.92 1.61
N GLY A 136 -13.66 8.56 1.55
CA GLY A 136 -14.55 8.92 0.43
C GLY A 136 -14.14 8.27 -0.89
N ILE A 137 -13.61 7.05 -0.83
CA ILE A 137 -13.36 6.21 -2.00
C ILE A 137 -14.59 5.33 -2.21
N ASP A 138 -15.02 5.22 -3.46
CA ASP A 138 -16.13 4.36 -3.86
C ASP A 138 -15.72 2.89 -3.73
N ILE A 139 -16.16 2.26 -2.64
CA ILE A 139 -15.84 0.85 -2.37
C ILE A 139 -16.66 -0.12 -3.24
N GLU A 140 -17.80 0.30 -3.78
CA GLU A 140 -18.57 -0.53 -4.71
C GLU A 140 -17.85 -0.61 -6.05
N ALA A 141 -17.36 0.52 -6.57
CA ALA A 141 -16.53 0.54 -7.78
C ALA A 141 -15.24 -0.28 -7.59
N LEU A 142 -14.60 -0.22 -6.41
CA LEU A 142 -13.44 -1.05 -6.08
C LEU A 142 -13.77 -2.55 -6.14
N MET A 143 -14.90 -2.96 -5.55
CA MET A 143 -15.34 -4.35 -5.56
C MET A 143 -15.75 -4.83 -6.96
N HIS A 144 -16.40 -3.98 -7.75
CA HIS A 144 -16.73 -4.28 -9.15
C HIS A 144 -15.47 -4.50 -9.99
N GLY A 145 -14.42 -3.68 -9.79
CA GLY A 145 -13.13 -3.87 -10.46
C GLY A 145 -12.49 -5.22 -10.12
N ALA A 146 -12.50 -5.60 -8.84
CA ALA A 146 -11.98 -6.90 -8.39
C ALA A 146 -12.80 -8.08 -8.96
N GLN A 147 -14.10 -7.94 -9.04
CA GLN A 147 -14.98 -8.95 -9.67
C GLN A 147 -14.69 -9.08 -11.16
N ALA A 148 -14.57 -7.96 -11.87
CA ALA A 148 -14.30 -7.96 -13.30
C ALA A 148 -12.96 -8.65 -13.63
N GLU A 149 -11.91 -8.36 -12.87
CA GLU A 149 -10.61 -9.04 -13.02
C GLU A 149 -10.70 -10.54 -12.73
N ARG A 150 -11.44 -10.92 -11.68
CA ARG A 150 -11.68 -12.33 -11.38
C ARG A 150 -12.39 -13.05 -12.55
N GLU A 151 -13.41 -12.44 -13.13
CA GLU A 151 -14.17 -12.99 -14.25
C GLU A 151 -13.29 -13.09 -15.51
N ASP A 152 -12.51 -12.07 -15.83
CA ASP A 152 -11.55 -12.08 -16.94
C ASP A 152 -10.52 -13.20 -16.77
N THR A 153 -9.91 -13.30 -15.59
CA THR A 153 -8.93 -14.36 -15.29
C THR A 153 -9.52 -15.76 -15.44
N LEU A 154 -10.74 -16.00 -14.92
CA LEU A 154 -11.41 -17.29 -15.06
C LEU A 154 -11.80 -17.62 -16.49
N LYS A 155 -12.21 -16.62 -17.27
CA LYS A 155 -12.62 -16.79 -18.67
C LYS A 155 -11.42 -17.02 -19.60
N ARG A 156 -10.35 -16.25 -19.43
CA ARG A 156 -9.17 -16.28 -20.31
C ARG A 156 -8.12 -17.30 -19.88
N GLY A 157 -8.14 -17.74 -18.62
CA GLY A 157 -7.19 -18.71 -18.10
C GLY A 157 -5.75 -18.28 -18.34
N VAL A 158 -4.98 -19.08 -19.05
CA VAL A 158 -3.54 -18.81 -19.33
C VAL A 158 -3.29 -17.56 -20.18
N GLU A 159 -4.30 -17.03 -20.84
CA GLU A 159 -4.20 -15.80 -21.64
C GLU A 159 -4.47 -14.52 -20.82
N SER A 160 -4.91 -14.65 -19.56
CA SER A 160 -5.13 -13.49 -18.69
C SER A 160 -3.80 -12.88 -18.23
N ALA A 161 -3.79 -11.57 -18.00
CA ALA A 161 -2.60 -10.85 -17.56
C ALA A 161 -2.05 -11.40 -16.23
N ALA A 162 -2.94 -11.73 -15.29
CA ALA A 162 -2.55 -12.27 -13.99
C ALA A 162 -1.82 -13.63 -14.12
N VAL A 163 -2.33 -14.53 -14.96
CA VAL A 163 -1.70 -15.84 -15.19
C VAL A 163 -0.41 -15.70 -15.99
N GLN A 164 -0.36 -14.84 -17.02
CA GLN A 164 0.85 -14.54 -17.77
C GLN A 164 1.97 -14.00 -16.86
N TYR A 165 1.63 -13.09 -15.95
CA TYR A 165 2.58 -12.58 -14.96
C TYR A 165 3.10 -13.71 -14.05
N ALA A 166 2.22 -14.55 -13.52
CA ALA A 166 2.61 -15.67 -12.68
C ALA A 166 3.52 -16.69 -13.42
N MET A 167 3.21 -16.97 -14.69
CA MET A 167 4.02 -17.87 -15.54
C MET A 167 5.41 -17.29 -15.82
N SER A 168 5.48 -15.98 -16.12
CA SER A 168 6.76 -15.28 -16.36
C SER A 168 7.64 -15.31 -15.11
N ARG A 169 7.07 -15.00 -13.94
CA ARG A 169 7.77 -15.09 -12.65
C ARG A 169 8.32 -16.50 -12.40
N GLN A 170 7.50 -17.52 -12.63
CA GLN A 170 7.89 -18.90 -12.42
C GLN A 170 9.01 -19.34 -13.38
N ALA A 171 8.94 -18.93 -14.65
CA ALA A 171 9.98 -19.21 -15.64
C ALA A 171 11.31 -18.55 -15.25
N LEU A 172 11.29 -17.29 -14.87
CA LEU A 172 12.48 -16.55 -14.42
C LEU A 172 13.05 -17.12 -13.10
N TYR A 173 12.20 -17.56 -12.19
CA TYR A 173 12.63 -18.23 -10.97
C TYR A 173 13.35 -19.56 -11.29
N ALA A 174 12.84 -20.34 -12.22
CA ALA A 174 13.49 -21.56 -12.68
C ALA A 174 14.85 -21.29 -13.37
N ASP A 175 15.03 -20.10 -13.96
CA ASP A 175 16.31 -19.61 -14.53
C ASP A 175 17.23 -18.94 -13.48
N GLY A 176 16.91 -19.07 -12.19
CA GLY A 176 17.75 -18.55 -11.09
C GLY A 176 17.53 -17.09 -10.74
N LYS A 177 16.47 -16.45 -11.22
CA LYS A 177 16.08 -15.08 -10.84
C LYS A 177 15.28 -15.12 -9.54
N ASN A 178 15.98 -15.12 -8.43
CA ASN A 178 15.41 -15.33 -7.09
C ASN A 178 14.94 -14.04 -6.40
N ILE A 179 15.15 -12.88 -7.02
CA ILE A 179 14.72 -11.57 -6.51
C ILE A 179 13.88 -10.92 -7.59
N GLU A 180 12.67 -10.50 -7.25
CA GLU A 180 11.85 -9.64 -8.09
C GLU A 180 11.82 -8.23 -7.55
N ILE A 181 12.17 -7.26 -8.39
CA ILE A 181 12.12 -5.85 -8.07
C ILE A 181 10.89 -5.23 -8.76
N LEU A 182 9.92 -4.79 -7.96
CA LEU A 182 8.79 -4.01 -8.45
C LEU A 182 9.20 -2.55 -8.52
N ALA A 183 9.42 -2.03 -9.73
CA ALA A 183 9.85 -0.68 -9.99
C ALA A 183 8.67 0.21 -10.38
N ALA A 184 8.48 1.33 -9.70
CA ALA A 184 7.40 2.27 -9.98
C ALA A 184 7.92 3.70 -10.15
N TYR A 185 7.32 4.44 -11.09
CA TYR A 185 7.65 5.83 -11.40
C TYR A 185 6.63 6.83 -10.83
N GLU A 186 5.71 6.35 -10.00
CA GLU A 186 4.67 7.16 -9.36
C GLU A 186 4.71 6.95 -7.85
N PRO A 187 5.06 7.98 -7.05
CA PRO A 187 5.18 7.87 -5.60
C PRO A 187 3.90 7.36 -4.90
N ALA A 188 2.72 7.60 -5.49
CA ALA A 188 1.46 7.08 -4.97
C ALA A 188 1.39 5.55 -4.98
N PHE A 189 2.23 4.87 -5.75
CA PHE A 189 2.28 3.42 -5.84
C PHE A 189 3.12 2.77 -4.72
N ARG A 190 3.89 3.54 -3.95
CA ARG A 190 4.82 3.01 -2.93
C ARG A 190 4.17 1.98 -2.00
N PHE A 191 3.01 2.29 -1.42
CA PHE A 191 2.33 1.34 -0.52
C PHE A 191 1.65 0.17 -1.23
N MET A 192 1.36 0.27 -2.52
CA MET A 192 1.00 -0.90 -3.34
C MET A 192 2.17 -1.89 -3.41
N ALA A 193 3.40 -1.40 -3.61
CA ALA A 193 4.60 -2.22 -3.58
C ALA A 193 4.86 -2.82 -2.19
N GLU A 194 4.64 -2.07 -1.09
CA GLU A 194 4.75 -2.60 0.27
C GLU A 194 3.74 -3.72 0.56
N TRP A 195 2.49 -3.55 0.13
CA TRP A 195 1.48 -4.60 0.24
C TRP A 195 1.82 -5.81 -0.65
N TRP A 196 2.28 -5.59 -1.87
CA TRP A 196 2.74 -6.63 -2.79
C TRP A 196 3.90 -7.45 -2.16
N LYS A 197 4.86 -6.80 -1.50
CA LYS A 197 5.93 -7.50 -0.76
C LYS A 197 5.38 -8.41 0.34
N GLN A 198 4.42 -7.94 1.13
CA GLN A 198 3.77 -8.77 2.13
C GLN A 198 3.03 -9.95 1.48
N LEU A 199 2.25 -9.68 0.43
CA LEU A 199 1.45 -10.68 -0.24
C LEU A 199 2.31 -11.85 -0.74
N TYR A 200 3.36 -11.56 -1.46
CA TYR A 200 4.24 -12.58 -2.02
C TYR A 200 5.21 -13.17 -0.99
N GLY A 201 5.85 -12.36 -0.17
CA GLY A 201 6.78 -12.83 0.85
C GLY A 201 6.15 -13.81 1.83
N GLU A 202 4.97 -13.47 2.36
CA GLU A 202 4.22 -14.34 3.29
C GLU A 202 3.58 -15.55 2.61
N SER A 203 3.28 -15.48 1.31
CA SER A 203 2.65 -16.57 0.57
C SER A 203 3.66 -17.59 0.05
N GLU A 204 4.78 -17.14 -0.51
CA GLU A 204 5.74 -17.96 -1.27
C GLU A 204 6.99 -18.31 -0.47
N GLY A 205 7.41 -17.52 0.51
CA GLY A 205 8.60 -17.73 1.32
C GLY A 205 8.48 -18.91 2.28
N LYS A 206 8.44 -20.13 1.77
CA LYS A 206 8.24 -21.38 2.50
C LYS A 206 9.17 -22.48 2.01
N ASP A 207 9.54 -23.39 2.89
CA ASP A 207 10.34 -24.57 2.58
C ASP A 207 11.68 -24.25 1.88
N GLY A 208 12.28 -23.12 2.20
CA GLY A 208 13.51 -22.65 1.56
C GLY A 208 13.35 -22.23 0.10
N LYS A 209 12.12 -21.89 -0.34
CA LYS A 209 11.75 -21.52 -1.69
C LYS A 209 11.08 -20.15 -1.73
N GLY A 210 10.86 -19.67 -2.94
CA GLY A 210 10.15 -18.43 -3.23
C GLY A 210 11.04 -17.33 -3.78
N ILE A 211 10.43 -16.41 -4.51
CA ILE A 211 11.08 -15.22 -5.04
C ILE A 211 11.08 -14.16 -3.95
N PHE A 212 12.23 -13.54 -3.66
CA PHE A 212 12.31 -12.44 -2.71
C PHE A 212 11.72 -11.17 -3.31
N PRO A 213 10.63 -10.61 -2.75
CA PRO A 213 9.99 -9.42 -3.30
C PRO A 213 10.69 -8.16 -2.77
N ALA A 214 11.23 -7.36 -3.68
CA ALA A 214 11.82 -6.06 -3.42
C ALA A 214 11.08 -4.96 -4.20
N SER A 215 11.29 -3.70 -3.88
CA SER A 215 10.74 -2.59 -4.67
C SER A 215 11.69 -1.41 -4.71
N VAL A 216 11.58 -0.59 -5.76
CA VAL A 216 12.28 0.67 -5.92
C VAL A 216 11.31 1.76 -6.40
N ASP A 217 11.51 2.97 -5.90
CA ASP A 217 10.80 4.16 -6.37
C ASP A 217 11.69 4.93 -7.35
N LEU A 218 11.34 4.94 -8.60
CA LEU A 218 12.09 5.63 -9.63
C LEU A 218 11.47 7.03 -9.90
N THR A 219 12.27 8.04 -10.15
CA THR A 219 13.70 8.09 -10.50
C THR A 219 14.66 8.18 -9.29
N PRO A 220 14.24 8.50 -8.04
CA PRO A 220 15.17 8.66 -6.92
C PRO A 220 16.12 7.47 -6.73
N ASP A 221 15.61 6.26 -6.82
CA ASP A 221 16.41 5.04 -6.61
C ASP A 221 17.37 4.71 -7.75
N LEU A 222 17.36 5.45 -8.85
CA LEU A 222 18.46 5.40 -9.82
C LEU A 222 19.78 5.85 -9.19
N HIS A 223 19.71 6.75 -8.19
CA HIS A 223 20.87 7.25 -7.45
C HIS A 223 21.27 6.38 -6.25
N SER A 224 20.57 5.28 -6.00
CA SER A 224 20.83 4.33 -4.93
C SER A 224 20.98 2.89 -5.46
N MET A 225 19.90 2.29 -5.91
CA MET A 225 19.85 0.90 -6.36
C MET A 225 20.14 0.72 -7.85
N GLY A 226 20.10 1.80 -8.64
CA GLY A 226 20.25 1.74 -10.10
C GLY A 226 21.55 1.09 -10.54
N GLN A 227 22.69 1.40 -9.89
CA GLN A 227 23.97 0.78 -10.20
C GLN A 227 23.96 -0.75 -9.94
N TYR A 228 23.35 -1.19 -8.86
CA TYR A 228 23.27 -2.62 -8.55
C TYR A 228 22.35 -3.36 -9.51
N ILE A 229 21.21 -2.77 -9.87
CA ILE A 229 20.30 -3.36 -10.85
C ILE A 229 21.00 -3.46 -12.20
N GLN A 230 21.67 -2.40 -12.64
CA GLN A 230 22.34 -2.34 -13.94
C GLN A 230 23.52 -3.30 -14.07
N ASP A 231 24.35 -3.46 -13.03
CA ASP A 231 25.67 -4.11 -13.13
C ASP A 231 26.01 -5.04 -11.95
N GLY A 232 25.06 -5.36 -11.08
CA GLY A 232 25.23 -6.28 -9.96
C GLY A 232 25.03 -7.74 -10.34
N ILE A 233 24.82 -8.60 -9.36
CA ILE A 233 24.59 -10.05 -9.55
C ILE A 233 23.31 -10.28 -10.35
N ARG A 234 23.36 -11.14 -11.35
CA ARG A 234 22.24 -11.45 -12.29
C ARG A 234 21.23 -12.45 -11.74
N MET A 235 20.87 -12.32 -10.47
CA MET A 235 19.83 -13.14 -9.82
C MET A 235 18.48 -12.41 -9.67
N LEU A 236 18.38 -11.19 -10.16
CA LEU A 236 17.16 -10.37 -10.09
C LEU A 236 16.41 -10.32 -11.43
N GLN A 237 15.13 -10.05 -11.34
CA GLN A 237 14.23 -9.70 -12.43
C GLN A 237 13.49 -8.39 -12.05
N GLU A 238 13.06 -7.61 -13.02
CA GLU A 238 12.40 -6.34 -12.78
C GLU A 238 11.00 -6.31 -13.40
N THR A 239 10.02 -5.96 -12.59
CA THR A 239 8.65 -5.69 -13.05
C THR A 239 8.39 -4.18 -12.95
N VAL A 240 8.27 -3.53 -14.10
CA VAL A 240 8.06 -2.08 -14.18
C VAL A 240 6.58 -1.75 -14.22
N VAL A 241 6.13 -0.93 -13.26
CA VAL A 241 4.77 -0.38 -13.24
C VAL A 241 4.83 1.08 -13.68
N PHE A 242 4.09 1.40 -14.73
CA PHE A 242 3.99 2.73 -15.28
C PHE A 242 2.55 3.18 -15.41
N PHE A 243 2.31 4.47 -15.22
CA PHE A 243 1.00 5.10 -15.35
C PHE A 243 0.97 5.94 -16.63
N ASP A 244 0.17 5.54 -17.59
CA ASP A 244 0.07 6.22 -18.90
C ASP A 244 -0.40 7.67 -18.78
N ASN A 245 -1.22 7.97 -17.76
CA ASN A 245 -1.78 9.29 -17.54
C ASN A 245 -1.54 9.74 -16.09
N SER A 246 -0.95 10.91 -15.91
CA SER A 246 -0.91 11.59 -14.62
C SER A 246 -2.24 12.27 -14.31
N ARG A 247 -2.59 12.42 -13.03
CA ARG A 247 -3.83 13.09 -12.61
C ARG A 247 -3.82 14.60 -12.87
N THR A 248 -2.64 15.18 -12.92
CA THR A 248 -2.42 16.61 -13.11
C THR A 248 -1.32 16.79 -14.12
N SER A 249 -1.39 17.90 -14.87
CA SER A 249 -0.35 18.27 -15.82
C SER A 249 0.48 19.42 -15.24
N VAL A 250 1.80 19.28 -15.32
CA VAL A 250 2.77 20.32 -14.99
C VAL A 250 3.77 20.39 -16.13
N THR A 251 3.93 21.55 -16.72
CA THR A 251 4.93 21.80 -17.78
C THR A 251 6.19 22.45 -17.21
N VAL A 252 7.34 22.10 -17.77
CA VAL A 252 8.63 22.71 -17.40
C VAL A 252 8.66 24.13 -17.95
N PRO A 253 8.87 25.16 -17.11
CA PRO A 253 9.03 26.53 -17.58
C PRO A 253 10.37 26.72 -18.33
N SER A 254 10.46 27.74 -19.14
CA SER A 254 11.73 28.20 -19.71
C SER A 254 12.45 29.07 -18.67
N ASP A 255 13.78 28.96 -18.61
CA ASP A 255 14.65 29.83 -17.83
C ASP A 255 15.52 30.70 -18.77
N GLU A 256 15.53 32.03 -18.57
CA GLU A 256 16.25 32.95 -19.45
C GLU A 256 17.76 32.74 -19.41
N GLU A 257 18.33 32.41 -18.25
CA GLU A 257 19.76 32.19 -18.07
C GLU A 257 20.22 30.80 -18.52
N ASN A 258 19.32 29.81 -18.44
CA ASN A 258 19.57 28.40 -18.77
C ASN A 258 20.87 27.84 -18.16
N LEU A 259 21.16 28.19 -16.92
CA LEU A 259 22.39 27.76 -16.23
C LEU A 259 22.49 26.27 -16.02
N ASP A 260 21.35 25.60 -15.87
CA ASP A 260 21.22 24.15 -15.73
C ASP A 260 21.24 23.40 -17.08
N GLY A 261 21.15 24.12 -18.20
CA GLY A 261 21.12 23.58 -19.56
C GLY A 261 19.82 22.83 -19.91
N LEU A 262 18.74 23.00 -19.10
CA LEU A 262 17.50 22.19 -19.24
C LEU A 262 16.42 22.84 -20.14
N ASN A 263 16.67 23.98 -20.79
CA ASN A 263 15.67 24.59 -21.68
C ASN A 263 15.22 23.71 -22.85
N TYR A 264 15.94 22.64 -23.16
CA TYR A 264 15.48 21.65 -24.14
C TYR A 264 14.21 20.87 -23.65
N LEU A 265 13.92 20.92 -22.36
CA LEU A 265 12.70 20.37 -21.75
C LEU A 265 11.58 21.40 -21.62
N ALA A 266 11.86 22.67 -21.84
CA ALA A 266 10.86 23.75 -21.71
C ALA A 266 9.62 23.47 -22.56
N GLY A 267 8.43 23.66 -21.97
CA GLY A 267 7.15 23.36 -22.61
C GLY A 267 6.78 21.87 -22.66
N ARG A 268 7.64 20.98 -22.18
CA ARG A 268 7.30 19.55 -22.03
C ARG A 268 6.56 19.32 -20.72
N GLU A 269 5.60 18.39 -20.74
CA GLU A 269 4.95 17.93 -19.52
C GLU A 269 5.87 17.03 -18.69
N MET A 270 5.76 17.10 -17.36
CA MET A 270 6.51 16.23 -16.45
C MET A 270 6.21 14.74 -16.71
N SER A 271 4.96 14.39 -17.06
CA SER A 271 4.57 13.02 -17.42
C SER A 271 5.34 12.49 -18.64
N TYR A 272 5.54 13.32 -19.67
CA TYR A 272 6.36 12.96 -20.83
C TYR A 272 7.82 12.70 -20.45
N ILE A 273 8.39 13.54 -19.58
CA ILE A 273 9.78 13.39 -19.11
C ILE A 273 9.91 12.09 -18.30
N ASN A 274 8.95 11.82 -17.42
CA ASN A 274 8.91 10.60 -16.62
C ASN A 274 8.80 9.34 -17.49
N GLU A 275 7.97 9.37 -18.54
CA GLU A 275 7.88 8.30 -19.53
C GLU A 275 9.22 8.05 -20.23
N LYS A 276 9.91 9.11 -20.66
CA LYS A 276 11.23 8.98 -21.31
C LYS A 276 12.29 8.46 -20.35
N ALA A 277 12.25 8.85 -19.09
CA ALA A 277 13.12 8.30 -18.06
C ALA A 277 12.86 6.78 -17.88
N MET A 278 11.60 6.36 -17.81
CA MET A 278 11.23 4.95 -17.73
C MET A 278 11.72 4.16 -18.96
N GLN A 279 11.45 4.66 -20.16
CA GLN A 279 11.86 4.00 -21.40
C GLN A 279 13.39 3.84 -21.49
N ALA A 280 14.15 4.86 -21.13
CA ALA A 280 15.61 4.83 -21.14
C ALA A 280 16.19 3.87 -20.09
N THR A 281 15.66 3.92 -18.86
CA THR A 281 16.07 3.01 -17.76
C THR A 281 15.79 1.57 -18.13
N LYS A 282 14.59 1.27 -18.62
CA LYS A 282 14.21 -0.07 -19.09
C LYS A 282 15.16 -0.57 -20.18
N ALA A 283 15.47 0.27 -21.18
CA ALA A 283 16.39 -0.11 -22.26
C ALA A 283 17.80 -0.40 -21.72
N ALA A 284 18.29 0.41 -20.76
CA ALA A 284 19.58 0.22 -20.12
C ALA A 284 19.63 -1.08 -19.32
N HIS A 285 18.63 -1.36 -18.48
CA HIS A 285 18.55 -2.56 -17.68
C HIS A 285 18.49 -3.83 -18.56
N ILE A 286 17.67 -3.84 -19.62
CA ILE A 286 17.61 -4.93 -20.60
C ILE A 286 18.97 -5.13 -21.26
N SER A 287 19.64 -4.07 -21.70
CA SER A 287 20.99 -4.12 -22.28
C SER A 287 22.03 -4.67 -21.28
N GLY A 288 21.85 -4.42 -19.99
CA GLY A 288 22.65 -4.98 -18.91
C GLY A 288 22.32 -6.44 -18.54
N GLY A 289 21.33 -7.05 -19.20
CA GLY A 289 20.93 -8.44 -18.96
C GLY A 289 19.98 -8.63 -17.77
N VAL A 290 19.20 -7.61 -17.43
CA VAL A 290 18.10 -7.68 -16.47
C VAL A 290 16.83 -8.02 -17.23
N PRO A 291 16.15 -9.16 -16.97
CA PRO A 291 14.90 -9.54 -17.58
C PRO A 291 13.74 -8.75 -16.97
#